data_0dc2c518202998831561b82bd9f9606b
#
_entry.id   0dc2c518202998831561b82bd9f9606b
#
_cell.length_a   1.000
_cell.length_b   1.000
_cell.length_c   1.000
_cell.angle_alpha   90.00
_cell.angle_beta   90.00
_cell.angle_gamma   90.00
#
_symmetry.space_group_name_H-M   'P 1'
#
loop_
_entity.id
_entity.type
_entity.pdbx_description
1 polymer ?
#
loop_
_entity_poly.entity_id
_entity_poly.type
_entity_poly.pdbx_seq_one_letter_code
_entity_poly.pdbx_strand_id
1 'polypeptide(L)'
;MYKTILVTLDGTPTDRAIIEHIKQLAKLTQGRVVLLHVADGWAARTFGPDAVSPEITEDTAYLHKVRAEFQSEGIPAEAELAYGDPPKEIVKWVEQKGCDLVAMSTHGHRFLADIFLGTTSRHVRHSVRVPVLLLRAK
;
A
#
# COMPACT_ATOMS: atom_id res chain seq x y z
N MET A 1 -0.71 1.34 -20.19
CA MET A 1 -1.11 2.24 -19.08
C MET A 1 -1.34 1.41 -17.82
N TYR A 2 -0.84 1.89 -16.71
CA TYR A 2 -0.91 1.23 -15.39
C TYR A 2 -0.30 -0.16 -15.38
N LYS A 3 0.96 -0.22 -15.76
CA LYS A 3 1.72 -1.47 -15.79
C LYS A 3 2.23 -1.88 -14.42
N THR A 4 2.42 -0.94 -13.52
CA THR A 4 2.87 -1.20 -12.15
C THR A 4 2.09 -0.30 -11.20
N ILE A 5 1.23 -0.92 -10.41
CA ILE A 5 0.30 -0.20 -9.53
C ILE A 5 0.73 -0.40 -8.08
N LEU A 6 1.01 0.69 -7.37
CA LEU A 6 1.27 0.61 -5.94
C LEU A 6 -0.05 0.72 -5.19
N VAL A 7 -0.33 -0.22 -4.31
CA VAL A 7 -1.55 -0.23 -3.49
C VAL A 7 -1.14 -0.16 -2.03
N THR A 8 -1.58 0.88 -1.32
CA THR A 8 -1.32 0.98 0.11
C THR A 8 -2.40 0.25 0.88
N LEU A 9 -1.98 -0.53 1.87
CA LEU A 9 -2.88 -1.32 2.70
C LEU A 9 -2.64 -0.98 4.17
N ASP A 10 -3.71 -1.01 4.98
CA ASP A 10 -3.59 -0.72 6.40
C ASP A 10 -3.71 -1.96 7.30
N GLY A 11 -3.97 -3.12 6.71
CA GLY A 11 -4.07 -4.37 7.45
C GLY A 11 -5.41 -4.61 8.12
N THR A 12 -6.44 -3.89 7.70
CA THR A 12 -7.79 -4.00 8.27
C THR A 12 -8.81 -4.39 7.20
N PRO A 13 -10.03 -4.79 7.60
CA PRO A 13 -11.07 -5.11 6.61
C PRO A 13 -11.43 -3.98 5.66
N THR A 14 -11.09 -2.73 5.98
CA THR A 14 -11.32 -1.62 5.06
C THR A 14 -10.52 -1.75 3.76
N ASP A 15 -9.47 -2.55 3.76
CA ASP A 15 -8.68 -2.81 2.56
C ASP A 15 -9.44 -3.57 1.48
N ARG A 16 -10.54 -4.27 1.82
CA ARG A 16 -11.25 -5.09 0.85
C ARG A 16 -11.73 -4.30 -0.37
N ALA A 17 -12.21 -3.08 -0.16
CA ALA A 17 -12.70 -2.26 -1.27
C ALA A 17 -11.58 -1.96 -2.28
N ILE A 18 -10.41 -1.52 -1.81
CA ILE A 18 -9.31 -1.18 -2.71
C ILE A 18 -8.72 -2.44 -3.35
N ILE A 19 -8.64 -3.54 -2.60
CA ILE A 19 -8.14 -4.82 -3.14
C ILE A 19 -9.00 -5.28 -4.30
N GLU A 20 -10.32 -5.34 -4.12
CA GLU A 20 -11.23 -5.80 -5.16
C GLU A 20 -11.22 -4.88 -6.39
N HIS A 21 -11.15 -3.58 -6.15
CA HIS A 21 -11.10 -2.61 -7.23
C HIS A 21 -9.84 -2.76 -8.07
N ILE A 22 -8.70 -2.88 -7.42
CA ILE A 22 -7.41 -2.97 -8.12
C ILE A 22 -7.24 -4.32 -8.82
N LYS A 23 -7.82 -5.41 -8.30
CA LYS A 23 -7.82 -6.68 -9.04
C LYS A 23 -8.43 -6.50 -10.42
N GLN A 24 -9.57 -5.83 -10.49
CA GLN A 24 -10.25 -5.59 -11.77
C GLN A 24 -9.40 -4.70 -12.68
N LEU A 25 -8.85 -3.62 -12.14
CA LEU A 25 -8.01 -2.72 -12.92
C LEU A 25 -6.76 -3.43 -13.45
N ALA A 26 -6.08 -4.18 -12.61
CA ALA A 26 -4.86 -4.89 -13.00
C ALA A 26 -5.15 -5.92 -14.09
N LYS A 27 -6.29 -6.60 -14.04
CA LYS A 27 -6.70 -7.52 -15.10
C LYS A 27 -6.92 -6.81 -16.42
N LEU A 28 -7.57 -5.65 -16.37
CA LEU A 28 -7.84 -4.87 -17.59
C LEU A 28 -6.55 -4.33 -18.22
N THR A 29 -5.60 -3.91 -17.42
CA THR A 29 -4.36 -3.31 -17.92
C THR A 29 -3.24 -4.33 -18.09
N GLN A 30 -3.43 -5.56 -17.63
CA GLN A 30 -2.39 -6.58 -17.55
C GLN A 30 -1.18 -6.08 -16.78
N GLY A 31 -1.45 -5.31 -15.73
CA GLY A 31 -0.43 -4.74 -14.88
C GLY A 31 -0.05 -5.64 -13.72
N ARG A 32 1.08 -5.32 -13.08
CA ARG A 32 1.48 -5.95 -11.84
C ARG A 32 1.19 -5.01 -10.68
N VAL A 33 1.13 -5.57 -9.48
CA VAL A 33 0.73 -4.83 -8.28
C VAL A 33 1.84 -4.93 -7.24
N VAL A 34 2.14 -3.79 -6.60
CA VAL A 34 3.02 -3.73 -5.44
C VAL A 34 2.15 -3.40 -4.24
N LEU A 35 2.01 -4.37 -3.33
CA LEU A 35 1.22 -4.21 -2.12
C LEU A 35 2.13 -3.66 -1.03
N LEU A 36 1.83 -2.49 -0.52
CA LEU A 36 2.69 -1.81 0.44
C LEU A 36 1.94 -1.52 1.74
N HIS A 37 2.53 -1.90 2.85
CA HIS A 37 2.10 -1.46 4.18
C HIS A 37 3.28 -0.78 4.85
N VAL A 38 3.04 0.38 5.47
CA VAL A 38 4.09 1.09 6.19
C VAL A 38 3.90 0.88 7.69
N ALA A 39 4.84 0.17 8.30
CA ALA A 39 4.85 -0.04 9.74
C ALA A 39 5.35 1.23 10.42
N ASP A 40 4.48 1.86 11.19
CA ASP A 40 4.71 3.16 11.81
C ASP A 40 4.73 3.11 13.34
N GLY A 41 4.85 1.92 13.90
CA GLY A 41 4.98 1.74 15.34
C GLY A 41 6.36 2.14 15.86
N TRP A 42 6.48 2.26 17.19
CA TRP A 42 7.73 2.67 17.81
C TRP A 42 8.92 1.77 17.40
N ALA A 43 8.72 0.46 17.41
CA ALA A 43 9.79 -0.47 17.06
C ALA A 43 10.22 -0.30 15.62
N ALA A 44 9.25 -0.13 14.71
CA ALA A 44 9.54 0.06 13.29
C ALA A 44 10.30 1.35 13.03
N ARG A 45 9.92 2.44 13.70
CA ARG A 45 10.59 3.74 13.56
C ARG A 45 12.01 3.72 14.14
N THR A 46 12.21 2.99 15.24
CA THR A 46 13.50 2.93 15.94
C THR A 46 14.47 1.96 15.29
N PHE A 47 14.00 0.76 14.96
CA PHE A 47 14.87 -0.33 14.49
C PHE A 47 14.74 -0.62 12.99
N GLY A 48 13.72 -0.07 12.32
CA GLY A 48 13.52 -0.31 10.90
C GLY A 48 13.39 -1.80 10.55
N PRO A 49 14.14 -2.27 9.52
CA PRO A 49 14.05 -3.68 9.11
C PRO A 49 14.44 -4.69 10.19
N ASP A 50 15.15 -4.26 11.24
CA ASP A 50 15.53 -5.12 12.35
C ASP A 50 14.47 -5.18 13.44
N ALA A 51 13.36 -4.47 13.28
CA ALA A 51 12.29 -4.44 14.26
C ALA A 51 11.62 -5.81 14.35
N VAL A 52 11.38 -6.25 15.60
CA VAL A 52 10.68 -7.49 15.87
C VAL A 52 9.53 -7.16 16.81
N SER A 53 8.31 -7.39 16.33
CA SER A 53 7.12 -7.19 17.15
C SER A 53 5.99 -8.06 16.61
N PRO A 54 4.98 -8.40 17.45
CA PRO A 54 3.81 -9.14 16.98
C PRO A 54 3.08 -8.39 15.83
N GLU A 55 3.02 -7.08 15.90
CA GLU A 55 2.36 -6.27 14.85
C GLU A 55 3.08 -6.43 13.51
N ILE A 56 4.40 -6.36 13.48
CA ILE A 56 5.18 -6.52 12.25
C ILE A 56 4.99 -7.92 11.69
N THR A 57 4.97 -8.93 12.55
CA THR A 57 4.74 -10.32 12.12
C THR A 57 3.35 -10.48 11.51
N GLU A 58 2.33 -9.90 12.13
CA GLU A 58 0.96 -9.93 11.61
C GLU A 58 0.84 -9.19 10.30
N ASP A 59 1.46 -8.02 10.19
CA ASP A 59 1.43 -7.23 8.96
C ASP A 59 2.11 -7.96 7.80
N THR A 60 3.22 -8.62 8.07
CA THR A 60 3.91 -9.42 7.06
C THR A 60 3.05 -10.58 6.59
N ALA A 61 2.42 -11.31 7.52
CA ALA A 61 1.54 -12.42 7.18
C ALA A 61 0.33 -11.95 6.36
N TYR A 62 -0.24 -10.83 6.73
CA TYR A 62 -1.36 -10.23 6.01
C TYR A 62 -0.98 -9.90 4.57
N LEU A 63 0.16 -9.22 4.37
CA LEU A 63 0.64 -8.87 3.04
C LEU A 63 0.88 -10.09 2.17
N HIS A 64 1.46 -11.15 2.73
CA HIS A 64 1.68 -12.39 1.99
C HIS A 64 0.36 -13.05 1.59
N LYS A 65 -0.64 -13.00 2.48
CA LYS A 65 -1.96 -13.53 2.18
C LYS A 65 -2.62 -12.78 1.03
N VAL A 66 -2.58 -11.45 1.06
CA VAL A 66 -3.17 -10.64 -0.01
C VAL A 66 -2.41 -10.86 -1.32
N ARG A 67 -1.08 -10.95 -1.27
CA ARG A 67 -0.28 -11.25 -2.46
C ARG A 67 -0.72 -12.57 -3.09
N ALA A 68 -0.87 -13.61 -2.27
CA ALA A 68 -1.30 -14.92 -2.76
C ALA A 68 -2.69 -14.83 -3.41
N GLU A 69 -3.57 -14.01 -2.87
CA GLU A 69 -4.89 -13.78 -3.42
C GLU A 69 -4.84 -13.17 -4.81
N PHE A 70 -3.99 -12.16 -5.03
CA PHE A 70 -3.78 -11.58 -6.36
C PHE A 70 -3.20 -12.62 -7.32
N GLN A 71 -2.17 -13.34 -6.88
CA GLN A 71 -1.51 -14.34 -7.71
C GLN A 71 -2.44 -15.47 -8.12
N SER A 72 -3.37 -15.87 -7.24
CA SER A 72 -4.33 -16.91 -7.54
C SER A 72 -5.30 -16.50 -8.65
N GLU A 73 -5.42 -15.20 -8.92
CA GLU A 73 -6.26 -14.68 -10.00
C GLU A 73 -5.42 -14.29 -11.23
N GLY A 74 -4.17 -14.71 -11.28
CA GLY A 74 -3.31 -14.45 -12.44
C GLY A 74 -2.70 -13.05 -12.47
N ILE A 75 -2.73 -12.32 -11.35
CA ILE A 75 -2.18 -10.96 -11.27
C ILE A 75 -0.82 -11.02 -10.60
N PRO A 76 0.26 -10.64 -11.31
CA PRO A 76 1.59 -10.59 -10.67
C PRO A 76 1.57 -9.58 -9.52
N ALA A 77 2.04 -9.99 -8.36
CA ALA A 77 1.99 -9.15 -7.17
C ALA A 77 3.23 -9.34 -6.31
N GLU A 78 3.74 -8.23 -5.78
CA GLU A 78 4.79 -8.20 -4.78
C GLU A 78 4.20 -7.68 -3.48
N ALA A 79 4.74 -8.10 -2.35
CA ALA A 79 4.34 -7.61 -1.03
C ALA A 79 5.55 -6.99 -0.35
N GLU A 80 5.40 -5.74 0.08
CA GLU A 80 6.48 -4.98 0.69
C GLU A 80 6.03 -4.36 2.00
N LEU A 81 6.84 -4.54 3.05
CA LEU A 81 6.64 -3.90 4.33
C LEU A 81 7.69 -2.79 4.47
N ALA A 82 7.24 -1.55 4.55
CA ALA A 82 8.12 -0.41 4.74
C ALA A 82 8.11 0.00 6.22
N TYR A 83 9.10 0.76 6.62
CA TYR A 83 9.30 1.17 8.00
C TYR A 83 9.53 2.67 8.05
N GLY A 84 8.78 3.37 8.91
CA GLY A 84 9.04 4.79 9.15
C GLY A 84 7.85 5.69 8.86
N ASP A 85 8.14 6.82 8.22
CA ASP A 85 7.15 7.86 7.96
C ASP A 85 6.32 7.50 6.72
N PRO A 86 5.01 7.27 6.86
CA PRO A 86 4.21 6.75 5.75
C PRO A 86 4.29 7.57 4.45
N PRO A 87 4.13 8.92 4.45
CA PRO A 87 4.16 9.62 3.17
C PRO A 87 5.52 9.54 2.48
N LYS A 88 6.59 9.60 3.24
CA LYS A 88 7.94 9.50 2.66
C LYS A 88 8.20 8.12 2.09
N GLU A 89 7.77 7.07 2.80
CA GLU A 89 7.96 5.71 2.33
C GLU A 89 7.12 5.43 1.07
N ILE A 90 5.89 5.91 1.03
CA ILE A 90 5.04 5.72 -0.15
C ILE A 90 5.70 6.34 -1.38
N VAL A 91 6.16 7.59 -1.29
CA VAL A 91 6.83 8.28 -2.40
C VAL A 91 8.08 7.51 -2.83
N LYS A 92 8.88 7.08 -1.87
CA LYS A 92 10.10 6.32 -2.12
C LYS A 92 9.83 5.04 -2.90
N TRP A 93 8.81 4.26 -2.47
CA TRP A 93 8.50 2.99 -3.12
C TRP A 93 7.91 3.17 -4.52
N VAL A 94 7.13 4.23 -4.74
CA VAL A 94 6.65 4.57 -6.08
C VAL A 94 7.84 4.75 -7.03
N GLU A 95 8.84 5.50 -6.60
CA GLU A 95 10.01 5.76 -7.42
C GLU A 95 10.88 4.51 -7.62
N GLN A 96 11.14 3.78 -6.53
CA GLN A 96 11.99 2.59 -6.60
C GLN A 96 11.41 1.48 -7.46
N LYS A 97 10.11 1.31 -7.43
CA LYS A 97 9.43 0.26 -8.19
C LYS A 97 8.96 0.71 -9.57
N GLY A 98 9.14 1.98 -9.89
CA GLY A 98 8.70 2.50 -11.18
C GLY A 98 7.20 2.41 -11.37
N CYS A 99 6.43 2.70 -10.31
CA CYS A 99 4.98 2.61 -10.38
C CYS A 99 4.41 3.75 -11.21
N ASP A 100 3.37 3.47 -11.99
CA ASP A 100 2.70 4.46 -12.81
C ASP A 100 1.29 4.78 -12.32
N LEU A 101 0.89 4.22 -11.19
CA LEU A 101 -0.35 4.54 -10.48
C LEU A 101 -0.16 4.25 -9.00
N VAL A 102 -0.68 5.12 -8.14
CA VAL A 102 -0.78 4.87 -6.70
C VAL A 102 -2.26 4.78 -6.35
N ALA A 103 -2.65 3.71 -5.67
CA ALA A 103 -4.03 3.51 -5.24
C ALA A 103 -4.07 3.49 -3.70
N MET A 104 -4.90 4.35 -3.13
CA MET A 104 -5.02 4.54 -1.69
C MET A 104 -6.49 4.57 -1.28
N SER A 105 -6.77 4.05 -0.08
CA SER A 105 -8.10 4.13 0.50
C SER A 105 -8.25 5.44 1.27
N THR A 106 -9.42 6.08 1.19
CA THR A 106 -9.66 7.34 1.92
C THR A 106 -10.12 7.12 3.37
N HIS A 107 -10.52 5.88 3.69
CA HIS A 107 -10.90 5.52 5.05
C HIS A 107 -10.11 4.29 5.45
N GLY A 108 -9.21 4.45 6.38
CA GLY A 108 -8.47 3.36 6.98
C GLY A 108 -8.69 3.37 8.47
N HIS A 109 -8.23 2.34 9.13
CA HIS A 109 -8.13 2.29 10.56
C HIS A 109 -6.68 2.51 10.95
N ARG A 110 -6.39 2.63 12.22
CA ARG A 110 -5.06 2.89 12.72
C ARG A 110 -4.57 4.25 12.22
N PHE A 111 -3.27 4.39 12.08
CA PHE A 111 -2.64 5.64 11.65
C PHE A 111 -2.87 5.95 10.16
N LEU A 112 -3.24 4.96 9.35
CA LEU A 112 -3.46 5.20 7.93
C LEU A 112 -4.66 6.11 7.67
N ALA A 113 -5.61 6.18 8.60
CA ALA A 113 -6.71 7.14 8.48
C ALA A 113 -6.19 8.57 8.37
N ASP A 114 -5.17 8.93 9.13
CA ASP A 114 -4.58 10.26 9.08
C ASP A 114 -3.84 10.49 7.76
N ILE A 115 -3.26 9.45 7.18
CA ILE A 115 -2.57 9.54 5.90
C ILE A 115 -3.54 9.99 4.80
N PHE A 116 -4.76 9.46 4.81
CA PHE A 116 -5.69 9.69 3.70
C PHE A 116 -6.56 10.92 3.87
N LEU A 117 -6.70 11.42 5.10
CA LEU A 117 -7.62 12.53 5.38
C LEU A 117 -6.94 13.88 5.62
N GLY A 118 -5.62 13.94 5.68
CA GLY A 118 -4.93 15.15 6.06
C GLY A 118 -3.74 15.51 5.19
N THR A 119 -2.74 16.09 5.84
CA THR A 119 -1.53 16.57 5.19
C THR A 119 -0.73 15.46 4.51
N THR A 120 -0.84 14.23 5.00
CA THR A 120 -0.11 13.10 4.45
C THR A 120 -0.58 12.74 3.04
N SER A 121 -1.89 12.63 2.86
CA SER A 121 -2.46 12.38 1.53
C SER A 121 -2.08 13.51 0.57
N ARG A 122 -2.12 14.74 1.05
CA ARG A 122 -1.70 15.91 0.28
C ARG A 122 -0.22 15.82 -0.10
N HIS A 123 0.62 15.44 0.85
CA HIS A 123 2.07 15.28 0.60
C HIS A 123 2.33 14.28 -0.50
N VAL A 124 1.69 13.11 -0.43
CA VAL A 124 1.85 12.08 -1.46
C VAL A 124 1.41 12.61 -2.83
N ARG A 125 0.22 13.22 -2.90
CA ARG A 125 -0.31 13.73 -4.16
C ARG A 125 0.58 14.80 -4.79
N HIS A 126 1.24 15.62 -3.98
CA HIS A 126 2.14 16.65 -4.49
C HIS A 126 3.53 16.13 -4.83
N SER A 127 3.94 15.03 -4.24
CA SER A 127 5.31 14.53 -4.37
C SER A 127 5.48 13.46 -5.45
N VAL A 128 4.43 12.72 -5.76
CA VAL A 128 4.50 11.73 -6.84
C VAL A 128 4.13 12.37 -8.17
N ARG A 129 4.74 11.86 -9.24
CA ARG A 129 4.49 12.36 -10.60
C ARG A 129 3.50 11.50 -11.36
N VAL A 130 2.89 10.54 -10.69
CA VAL A 130 1.95 9.62 -11.29
C VAL A 130 0.55 9.88 -10.73
N PRO A 131 -0.51 9.45 -11.42
CA PRO A 131 -1.86 9.57 -10.89
C PRO A 131 -2.04 8.89 -9.54
N VAL A 132 -2.89 9.46 -8.70
CA VAL A 132 -3.25 8.89 -7.42
C VAL A 132 -4.75 8.61 -7.42
N LEU A 133 -5.09 7.34 -7.28
CA LEU A 133 -6.48 6.90 -7.17
C LEU A 133 -6.84 6.84 -5.69
N LEU A 134 -7.85 7.62 -5.31
CA LEU A 134 -8.37 7.58 -3.95
C LEU A 134 -9.71 6.88 -3.96
N LEU A 135 -9.81 5.75 -3.28
CA LEU A 135 -11.04 4.98 -3.21
C LEU A 135 -11.60 5.03 -1.80
N ARG A 136 -12.87 5.34 -1.70
CA ARG A 136 -13.54 5.36 -0.40
C ARG A 136 -13.80 3.93 0.06
N ALA A 137 -13.31 3.58 1.23
CA ALA A 137 -13.60 2.28 1.84
C ALA A 137 -15.06 2.25 2.26
N LYS A 138 -15.66 1.09 2.13
CA LYS A 138 -17.06 0.87 2.51
C LYS A 138 -17.17 0.41 3.94
#